data_bdfaf5136d8d3adc0a51bdf1dd8d856b
#
_entry.id   bdfaf5136d8d3adc0a51bdf1dd8d856b
#
_cell.length_a   1.000
_cell.length_b   1.000
_cell.length_c   1.000
_cell.angle_alpha   90.00
_cell.angle_beta   90.00
_cell.angle_gamma   90.00
#
_symmetry.space_group_name_H-M   'P 1'
#
loop_
_entity.id
_entity.type
_entity.pdbx_description
1 polymer ?
#
loop_
_entity_poly.entity_id
_entity_poly.type
_entity_poly.pdbx_seq_one_letter_code
_entity_poly.pdbx_strand_id
1 'polypeptide(L)'
;MSSGELFALLDRAQNGDDAACEQVLQENAGLIWSIVRRYYGCGVETDDLYQLGCIGFIKAVKGFNLTYGTQFSTYAVPKIAGEIRRFLRDDGAIKVGRSIREKGQALSAARERLRYRLG
;
A
#
# COMPACT_ATOMS: atom_id res chain seq x y z
N MET A 1 16.34 5.17 8.22
CA MET A 1 16.89 4.12 7.34
C MET A 1 17.75 4.77 6.26
N SER A 2 18.97 4.31 6.07
CA SER A 2 19.82 4.82 5.01
C SER A 2 19.38 4.30 3.65
N SER A 3 19.84 4.96 2.58
CA SER A 3 19.51 4.53 1.22
C SER A 3 20.03 3.12 0.92
N GLY A 4 21.20 2.79 1.43
CA GLY A 4 21.77 1.46 1.23
C GLY A 4 20.98 0.36 1.95
N GLU A 5 20.50 0.66 3.16
CA GLU A 5 19.68 -0.28 3.93
C GLU A 5 18.35 -0.50 3.25
N LEU A 6 17.71 0.57 2.78
CA LEU A 6 16.46 0.48 2.05
C LEU A 6 16.62 -0.36 0.78
N PHE A 7 17.68 -0.10 0.02
CA PHE A 7 17.96 -0.83 -1.22
C PHE A 7 18.13 -2.33 -0.94
N ALA A 8 18.88 -2.68 0.11
CA ALA A 8 19.08 -4.08 0.48
C ALA A 8 17.77 -4.75 0.87
N LEU A 9 16.92 -4.05 1.62
CA LEU A 9 15.61 -4.59 2.02
C LEU A 9 14.68 -4.77 0.81
N LEU A 10 14.68 -3.80 -0.11
CA LEU A 10 13.88 -3.89 -1.32
C LEU A 10 14.30 -5.08 -2.17
N ASP A 11 15.61 -5.29 -2.32
CA ASP A 11 16.14 -6.42 -3.07
C ASP A 11 15.70 -7.74 -2.44
N ARG A 12 15.83 -7.88 -1.14
CA ARG A 12 15.41 -9.07 -0.42
C ARG A 12 13.90 -9.30 -0.53
N ALA A 13 13.11 -8.23 -0.42
CA ALA A 13 11.65 -8.32 -0.54
C ALA A 13 11.25 -8.79 -1.93
N GLN A 14 11.90 -8.29 -2.98
CA GLN A 14 11.63 -8.70 -4.35
C GLN A 14 12.00 -10.17 -4.60
N ASN A 15 12.93 -10.70 -3.82
CA ASN A 15 13.35 -12.09 -3.91
C ASN A 15 12.57 -13.02 -2.97
N GLY A 16 11.46 -12.53 -2.41
CA GLY A 16 10.55 -13.36 -1.64
C GLY A 16 10.72 -13.31 -0.13
N ASP A 17 11.56 -12.39 0.38
CA ASP A 17 11.72 -12.21 1.83
C ASP A 17 10.57 -11.36 2.36
N ASP A 18 9.55 -12.01 2.89
CA ASP A 18 8.36 -11.34 3.41
C ASP A 18 8.68 -10.48 4.63
N ALA A 19 9.64 -10.88 5.46
CA ALA A 19 10.06 -10.09 6.61
C ALA A 19 10.69 -8.77 6.17
N ALA A 20 11.48 -8.78 5.10
CA ALA A 20 12.04 -7.57 4.55
C ALA A 20 10.95 -6.64 4.00
N CYS A 21 9.95 -7.20 3.34
CA CYS A 21 8.81 -6.43 2.83
C CYS A 21 8.06 -5.76 3.98
N GLU A 22 7.79 -6.51 5.05
CA GLU A 22 7.12 -5.96 6.22
C GLU A 22 7.92 -4.85 6.87
N GLN A 23 9.23 -5.02 6.96
CA GLN A 23 10.09 -4.00 7.56
C GLN A 23 10.05 -2.71 6.75
N VAL A 24 10.12 -2.78 5.42
CA VAL A 24 10.01 -1.61 4.57
C VAL A 24 8.65 -0.95 4.75
N LEU A 25 7.58 -1.74 4.84
CA LEU A 25 6.23 -1.22 5.06
C LEU A 25 6.14 -0.45 6.37
N GLN A 26 6.62 -1.03 7.46
CA GLN A 26 6.56 -0.40 8.78
C GLN A 26 7.37 0.88 8.84
N GLU A 27 8.55 0.88 8.22
CA GLU A 27 9.40 2.06 8.17
C GLU A 27 8.79 3.20 7.35
N ASN A 28 7.85 2.89 6.47
CA ASN A 28 7.20 3.85 5.59
C ASN A 28 5.72 4.05 5.90
N ALA A 29 5.25 3.59 7.06
CA ALA A 29 3.84 3.75 7.44
C ALA A 29 3.41 5.22 7.44
N GLY A 30 4.28 6.12 7.88
CA GLY A 30 3.99 7.56 7.86
C GLY A 30 3.76 8.09 6.45
N LEU A 31 4.53 7.61 5.48
CA LEU A 31 4.35 7.97 4.08
C LEU A 31 2.97 7.51 3.59
N ILE A 32 2.59 6.29 3.91
CA ILE A 32 1.28 5.75 3.50
C ILE A 32 0.17 6.59 4.10
N TRP A 33 0.24 6.89 5.41
CA TRP A 33 -0.78 7.70 6.07
C TRP A 33 -0.86 9.12 5.49
N SER A 34 0.27 9.71 5.11
CA SER A 34 0.28 11.05 4.53
C SER A 34 -0.50 11.10 3.21
N ILE A 35 -0.47 10.01 2.45
CA ILE A 35 -1.22 9.92 1.19
C ILE A 35 -2.69 9.60 1.47
N VAL A 36 -2.96 8.69 2.40
CA VAL A 36 -4.32 8.30 2.80
C VAL A 36 -5.14 9.51 3.27
N ARG A 37 -4.50 10.44 3.99
CA ARG A 37 -5.17 11.64 4.51
C ARG A 37 -5.80 12.48 3.40
N ARG A 38 -5.25 12.45 2.19
CA ARG A 38 -5.78 13.19 1.05
C ARG A 38 -7.17 12.71 0.64
N TYR A 39 -7.55 11.52 1.07
CA TYR A 39 -8.80 10.87 0.66
C TYR A 39 -9.80 10.76 1.80
N TYR A 40 -9.51 11.37 2.94
CA TYR A 40 -10.46 11.40 4.06
C TYR A 40 -11.75 12.09 3.61
N GLY A 41 -12.89 11.52 4.02
CA GLY A 41 -14.18 12.08 3.68
C GLY A 41 -14.73 11.63 2.33
N CYS A 42 -14.07 10.68 1.65
CA CYS A 42 -14.49 10.18 0.35
C CYS A 42 -15.58 9.10 0.41
N GLY A 43 -16.04 8.76 1.62
CA GLY A 43 -17.04 7.70 1.80
C GLY A 43 -16.48 6.34 2.15
N VAL A 44 -15.15 6.21 2.22
CA VAL A 44 -14.47 4.98 2.62
C VAL A 44 -13.84 5.22 3.99
N GLU A 45 -13.92 4.24 4.88
CA GLU A 45 -13.35 4.37 6.21
C GLU A 45 -11.83 4.47 6.15
N THR A 46 -11.25 5.18 7.13
CA THR A 46 -9.80 5.44 7.16
C THR A 46 -8.98 4.16 7.20
N ASP A 47 -9.44 3.14 7.91
CA ASP A 47 -8.73 1.87 7.99
C ASP A 47 -8.69 1.18 6.64
N ASP A 48 -9.79 1.24 5.88
CA ASP A 48 -9.85 0.66 4.55
C ASP A 48 -8.96 1.43 3.58
N LEU A 49 -8.93 2.76 3.70
CA LEU A 49 -8.03 3.58 2.90
C LEU A 49 -6.58 3.22 3.17
N TYR A 50 -6.23 3.02 4.43
CA TYR A 50 -4.86 2.62 4.79
C TYR A 50 -4.51 1.26 4.20
N GLN A 51 -5.44 0.32 4.22
CA GLN A 51 -5.21 -1.00 3.61
C GLN A 51 -4.98 -0.91 2.11
N LEU A 52 -5.76 -0.07 1.42
CA LEU A 52 -5.53 0.20 0.00
C LEU A 52 -4.15 0.79 -0.23
N GLY A 53 -3.75 1.72 0.63
CA GLY A 53 -2.42 2.31 0.58
C GLY A 53 -1.33 1.28 0.77
N CYS A 54 -1.51 0.35 1.69
CA CYS A 54 -0.55 -0.73 1.92
C CYS A 54 -0.45 -1.64 0.71
N ILE A 55 -1.56 -1.95 0.06
CA ILE A 55 -1.55 -2.77 -1.16
C ILE A 55 -0.77 -2.08 -2.25
N GLY A 56 -1.00 -0.79 -2.46
CA GLY A 56 -0.24 0.01 -3.42
C GLY A 56 1.24 0.07 -3.09
N PHE A 57 1.56 0.18 -1.81
CA PHE A 57 2.95 0.20 -1.34
C PHE A 57 3.65 -1.13 -1.64
N ILE A 58 3.00 -2.25 -1.36
CA ILE A 58 3.58 -3.57 -1.63
C ILE A 58 3.79 -3.78 -3.13
N LYS A 59 2.85 -3.33 -3.95
CA LYS A 59 3.02 -3.37 -5.40
C LYS A 59 4.23 -2.55 -5.82
N ALA A 60 4.46 -1.40 -5.17
CA ALA A 60 5.62 -0.57 -5.43
C ALA A 60 6.92 -1.28 -5.05
N VAL A 61 6.94 -1.94 -3.89
CA VAL A 61 8.13 -2.69 -3.45
C VAL A 61 8.49 -3.75 -4.49
N LYS A 62 7.51 -4.47 -4.98
CA LYS A 62 7.75 -5.58 -5.91
C LYS A 62 8.05 -5.12 -7.32
N GLY A 63 7.55 -3.96 -7.72
CA GLY A 63 7.73 -3.45 -9.06
C GLY A 63 8.86 -2.43 -9.24
N PHE A 64 9.48 -1.99 -8.15
CA PHE A 64 10.51 -0.97 -8.22
C PHE A 64 11.77 -1.50 -8.91
N ASN A 65 12.29 -0.72 -9.87
CA ASN A 65 13.52 -1.10 -10.58
C ASN A 65 14.72 -0.55 -9.84
N LEU A 66 15.47 -1.44 -9.20
CA LEU A 66 16.62 -1.10 -8.38
C LEU A 66 17.79 -0.51 -9.19
N THR A 67 17.78 -0.69 -10.51
CA THR A 67 18.88 -0.25 -11.37
C THR A 67 18.71 1.17 -11.90
N TYR A 68 17.54 1.81 -11.70
CA TYR A 68 17.25 3.12 -12.28
C TYR A 68 17.79 4.29 -11.48
N GLY A 69 18.27 4.08 -10.27
CA GLY A 69 18.80 5.18 -9.45
C GLY A 69 17.76 6.18 -8.97
N THR A 70 16.48 5.95 -9.24
CA THR A 70 15.38 6.78 -8.77
C THR A 70 15.10 6.48 -7.29
N GLN A 71 14.66 7.48 -6.53
CA GLN A 71 14.28 7.24 -5.15
C GLN A 71 13.01 6.42 -5.09
N PHE A 72 12.98 5.46 -4.17
CA PHE A 72 11.83 4.57 -4.01
C PHE A 72 10.57 5.35 -3.67
N SER A 73 10.65 6.36 -2.79
CA SER A 73 9.47 7.15 -2.41
C SER A 73 8.83 7.83 -3.61
N THR A 74 9.63 8.32 -4.55
CA THR A 74 9.13 8.93 -5.79
C THR A 74 8.30 7.95 -6.61
N TYR A 75 8.70 6.69 -6.63
CA TYR A 75 7.97 5.63 -7.32
C TYR A 75 6.75 5.17 -6.53
N ALA A 76 6.88 5.08 -5.20
CA ALA A 76 5.84 4.52 -4.35
C ALA A 76 4.61 5.43 -4.23
N VAL A 77 4.80 6.75 -4.15
CA VAL A 77 3.69 7.69 -3.94
C VAL A 77 2.59 7.53 -4.99
N PRO A 78 2.88 7.57 -6.30
CA PRO A 78 1.81 7.40 -7.29
C PRO A 78 1.20 5.98 -7.27
N LYS A 79 1.95 4.97 -6.86
CA LYS A 79 1.40 3.62 -6.74
C LYS A 79 0.40 3.51 -5.60
N ILE A 80 0.71 4.12 -4.47
CA ILE A 80 -0.19 4.16 -3.32
C ILE A 80 -1.47 4.94 -3.68
N ALA A 81 -1.30 6.15 -4.19
CA ALA A 81 -2.42 7.00 -4.57
C ALA A 81 -3.24 6.37 -5.69
N GLY A 82 -2.58 5.73 -6.64
CA GLY A 82 -3.25 5.07 -7.76
C GLY A 82 -4.15 3.92 -7.32
N GLU A 83 -3.73 3.16 -6.33
CA GLU A 83 -4.55 2.07 -5.80
C GLU A 83 -5.83 2.60 -5.15
N ILE A 84 -5.71 3.67 -4.38
CA ILE A 84 -6.86 4.32 -3.75
C ILE A 84 -7.80 4.90 -4.82
N ARG A 85 -7.25 5.63 -5.79
CA ARG A 85 -8.05 6.26 -6.85
C ARG A 85 -8.76 5.22 -7.71
N ARG A 86 -8.10 4.10 -7.99
CA ARG A 86 -8.71 3.02 -8.76
C ARG A 86 -9.92 2.44 -8.01
N PHE A 87 -9.78 2.22 -6.72
CA PHE A 87 -10.88 1.73 -5.90
C PHE A 87 -12.04 2.72 -5.92
N LEU A 88 -11.78 4.01 -5.73
CA LEU A 88 -12.82 5.03 -5.71
C LEU A 88 -13.52 5.16 -7.07
N ARG A 89 -12.76 5.05 -8.17
CA ARG A 89 -13.32 5.12 -9.51
C ARG A 89 -14.21 3.92 -9.82
N ASP A 90 -13.73 2.71 -9.50
CA ASP A 90 -14.42 1.48 -9.88
C ASP A 90 -15.61 1.20 -8.98
N ASP A 91 -15.50 1.51 -7.69
CA ASP A 91 -16.54 1.23 -6.72
C ASP A 91 -17.36 2.47 -6.35
N GLY A 92 -16.75 3.65 -6.47
CA GLY A 92 -17.42 4.93 -6.29
C GLY A 92 -17.83 5.22 -4.87
N ALA A 93 -17.43 6.37 -4.34
CA ALA A 93 -17.89 6.82 -3.03
C ALA A 93 -19.40 7.06 -2.99
N ILE A 94 -20.01 7.21 -4.16
CA ILE A 94 -21.44 7.44 -4.31
C ILE A 94 -22.23 6.15 -4.10
N LYS A 95 -21.64 5.00 -4.37
CA LYS A 95 -22.28 3.69 -4.15
C LYS A 95 -22.12 3.32 -2.68
N VAL A 96 -22.91 3.95 -1.85
CA VAL A 96 -22.88 3.77 -0.40
C VAL A 96 -23.61 2.49 -0.05
N GLY A 97 -23.26 1.87 1.07
CA GLY A 97 -24.00 0.78 1.64
C GLY A 97 -23.45 -0.59 1.27
N ARG A 98 -24.26 -1.44 0.63
CA ARG A 98 -23.93 -2.84 0.46
C ARG A 98 -22.64 -3.06 -0.34
N SER A 99 -22.46 -2.34 -1.42
CA SER A 99 -21.29 -2.48 -2.28
C SER A 99 -19.99 -2.14 -1.54
N ILE A 100 -20.00 -1.02 -0.80
CA ILE A 100 -18.84 -0.60 -0.01
C ILE A 100 -18.56 -1.60 1.09
N ARG A 101 -19.62 -2.10 1.73
CA ARG A 101 -19.49 -3.09 2.80
C ARG A 101 -18.84 -4.38 2.30
N GLU A 102 -19.25 -4.86 1.13
CA GLU A 102 -18.66 -6.04 0.52
C GLU A 102 -17.18 -5.82 0.20
N LYS A 103 -16.85 -4.66 -0.33
CA LYS A 103 -15.45 -4.31 -0.62
C LYS A 103 -14.62 -4.18 0.65
N GLY A 104 -15.19 -3.62 1.69
CA GLY A 104 -14.54 -3.55 2.98
C GLY A 104 -14.18 -4.93 3.52
N GLN A 105 -15.10 -5.90 3.38
CA GLN A 105 -14.83 -7.28 3.79
C GLN A 105 -13.71 -7.90 2.95
N ALA A 106 -13.70 -7.64 1.65
CA ALA A 106 -12.63 -8.14 0.78
C ALA A 106 -11.27 -7.57 1.16
N LEU A 107 -11.23 -6.27 1.50
CA LEU A 107 -10.01 -5.63 1.96
C LEU A 107 -9.53 -6.19 3.29
N SER A 108 -10.46 -6.48 4.20
CA SER A 108 -10.12 -7.08 5.49
C SER A 108 -9.51 -8.47 5.31
N ALA A 109 -10.08 -9.26 4.40
CA ALA A 109 -9.54 -10.59 4.08
C ALA A 109 -8.14 -10.47 3.45
N ALA A 110 -7.93 -9.50 2.57
CA ALA A 110 -6.61 -9.23 1.99
C ALA A 110 -5.61 -8.83 3.06
N ARG A 111 -6.04 -7.98 4.02
CA ARG A 111 -5.20 -7.57 5.14
C ARG A 111 -4.76 -8.76 5.97
N GLU A 112 -5.67 -9.67 6.29
CA GLU A 112 -5.34 -10.85 7.06
C GLU A 112 -4.37 -11.75 6.32
N ARG A 113 -4.55 -11.92 5.02
CA ARG A 113 -3.61 -12.69 4.21
C ARG A 113 -2.23 -12.07 4.19
N LEU A 114 -2.15 -10.74 4.08
CA LEU A 114 -0.88 -10.03 4.13
C LEU A 114 -0.24 -10.17 5.50
N ARG A 115 -1.03 -10.00 6.56
CA ARG A 115 -0.54 -10.15 7.92
C ARG A 115 -0.02 -11.56 8.18
N TYR A 116 -0.72 -12.56 7.67
CA TYR A 116 -0.32 -13.94 7.80
C TYR A 116 0.98 -14.23 7.05
N ARG A 117 1.14 -13.65 5.85
CA ARG A 117 2.34 -13.84 5.04
C ARG A 117 3.54 -13.06 5.56
N LEU A 118 3.30 -11.89 6.12
CA LEU A 118 4.36 -10.99 6.57
C LEU A 118 4.71 -11.16 8.05
N GLY A 119 3.79 -11.70 8.80
CA GLY A 119 3.96 -11.88 10.22
C GLY A 119 4.68 -13.15 10.55
#